data_096e286b564253b8588da4662374de24
#
_entry.id   096e286b564253b8588da4662374de24
#
_cell.length_a   1.000
_cell.length_b   1.000
_cell.length_c   1.000
_cell.angle_alpha   90.00
_cell.angle_beta   90.00
_cell.angle_gamma   90.00
#
_symmetry.space_group_name_H-M   'P 1'
#
loop_
_entity.id
_entity.type
_entity.pdbx_description
1 polymer ?
#
loop_
_entity_poly.entity_id
_entity_poly.type
_entity_poly.pdbx_seq_one_letter_code
_entity_poly.pdbx_strand_id
1 'polypeptide(L)'
;MATSTLLQGISELVTNDPALGPGPLGLIGDAALVIEDGWVAWVGPRTGAPEADRSVDLGGRAVLPGWVDSHTQVVHGLDPGWGPQPDAPSTVAATRAVDDATLLAQARRQRARMLLGGTTCAATATGFGLTAVDERRAALTAAAAGFDEIAFLGAHLVPEENREDPDGYVDLVCGPMLDAVDGSVGWVDVCCGGTALDEAQSRRVLAAGLRKGLGLRVRADPPDPGAGVRMAVDLGAAAVAHCTGLSAADVDQLAGSATVATLLPAADLATGRPPAPARALLDAGAVLALASDCNPVSCGSSSMNLVVALAVLACGLTPAEAVLAATAGGAAALRRPDVGHLAPGARADLHVLDAPSHLALVHQIGMPLTDRVVRHGVAVTA
;
A
#
# COMPACT_ATOMS: atom_id res chain seq x y z
N MET A 1 28.93 16.39 -10.20
CA MET A 1 29.41 15.01 -10.10
C MET A 1 28.35 14.26 -9.31
N ALA A 2 27.96 13.07 -9.74
CA ALA A 2 27.11 12.19 -8.96
C ALA A 2 27.77 11.93 -7.60
N THR A 3 27.02 11.97 -6.52
CA THR A 3 27.56 11.70 -5.18
C THR A 3 27.14 10.29 -4.77
N SER A 4 28.15 9.42 -4.64
CA SER A 4 27.95 8.05 -4.20
C SER A 4 28.03 7.92 -2.69
N THR A 5 27.21 7.04 -2.11
CA THR A 5 27.21 6.73 -0.68
C THR A 5 27.23 5.23 -0.46
N LEU A 6 28.26 4.74 0.20
CA LEU A 6 28.39 3.36 0.66
C LEU A 6 27.72 3.22 2.03
N LEU A 7 26.74 2.33 2.13
CA LEU A 7 26.19 1.83 3.40
C LEU A 7 26.87 0.50 3.72
N GLN A 8 27.49 0.37 4.90
CA GLN A 8 28.18 -0.83 5.34
C GLN A 8 27.84 -1.17 6.79
N GLY A 9 28.43 -2.24 7.33
CA GLY A 9 28.04 -2.74 8.67
C GLY A 9 26.61 -3.27 8.69
N ILE A 10 26.17 -3.89 7.60
CA ILE A 10 24.85 -4.49 7.45
C ILE A 10 24.97 -5.96 7.84
N SER A 11 24.33 -6.36 8.95
CA SER A 11 24.34 -7.76 9.40
C SER A 11 23.55 -8.66 8.44
N GLU A 12 22.40 -8.19 7.98
CA GLU A 12 21.51 -8.89 7.07
C GLU A 12 20.90 -7.89 6.09
N LEU A 13 21.13 -8.10 4.81
CA LEU A 13 20.52 -7.32 3.73
C LEU A 13 19.47 -8.17 3.03
N VAL A 14 18.23 -7.71 3.04
CA VAL A 14 17.12 -8.27 2.28
C VAL A 14 17.09 -7.57 0.93
N THR A 15 17.42 -8.29 -0.15
CA THR A 15 17.40 -7.69 -1.49
C THR A 15 16.08 -7.86 -2.21
N ASN A 16 15.31 -8.88 -1.87
CA ASN A 16 14.14 -9.39 -2.61
C ASN A 16 14.49 -9.81 -4.06
N ASP A 17 15.76 -10.17 -4.30
CA ASP A 17 16.23 -10.71 -5.55
C ASP A 17 16.98 -12.03 -5.31
N PRO A 18 16.40 -13.19 -5.66
CA PRO A 18 17.02 -14.50 -5.46
C PRO A 18 18.33 -14.71 -6.24
N ALA A 19 18.61 -13.86 -7.23
CA ALA A 19 19.87 -13.92 -7.97
C ALA A 19 21.05 -13.34 -7.17
N LEU A 20 20.78 -12.53 -6.15
CA LEU A 20 21.79 -11.84 -5.34
C LEU A 20 22.13 -12.58 -4.04
N GLY A 21 21.28 -13.47 -3.58
CA GLY A 21 21.51 -14.23 -2.33
C GLY A 21 20.54 -15.39 -2.15
N PRO A 22 20.73 -16.23 -1.12
CA PRO A 22 19.91 -17.41 -0.92
C PRO A 22 18.46 -17.06 -0.50
N GLY A 23 17.55 -17.95 -0.87
CA GLY A 23 16.14 -17.90 -0.53
C GLY A 23 15.36 -16.82 -1.29
N PRO A 24 14.05 -16.74 -1.07
CA PRO A 24 13.18 -15.82 -1.82
C PRO A 24 13.46 -14.35 -1.49
N LEU A 25 14.06 -14.05 -0.33
CA LEU A 25 14.46 -12.70 0.07
C LEU A 25 15.83 -12.29 -0.50
N GLY A 26 16.60 -13.18 -1.15
CA GLY A 26 17.94 -12.87 -1.64
C GLY A 26 18.84 -12.32 -0.53
N LEU A 27 18.96 -13.03 0.60
CA LEU A 27 19.65 -12.56 1.81
C LEU A 27 21.16 -12.52 1.62
N ILE A 28 21.78 -11.42 2.03
CA ILE A 28 23.25 -11.26 2.06
C ILE A 28 23.66 -10.90 3.48
N GLY A 29 24.53 -11.74 4.09
CA GLY A 29 25.14 -11.48 5.40
C GLY A 29 26.40 -10.65 5.26
N ASP A 30 26.78 -9.86 6.29
CA ASP A 30 27.92 -8.93 6.28
C ASP A 30 27.99 -8.14 4.96
N ALA A 31 26.88 -7.47 4.66
CA ALA A 31 26.63 -6.85 3.38
C ALA A 31 27.04 -5.36 3.34
N ALA A 32 27.10 -4.86 2.11
CA ALA A 32 27.17 -3.44 1.82
C ALA A 32 26.34 -3.10 0.58
N LEU A 33 25.96 -1.81 0.46
CA LEU A 33 25.16 -1.28 -0.63
C LEU A 33 25.67 0.11 -1.01
N VAL A 34 25.74 0.41 -2.32
CA VAL A 34 26.08 1.74 -2.82
C VAL A 34 24.87 2.40 -3.45
N ILE A 35 24.64 3.65 -3.06
CA ILE A 35 23.61 4.51 -3.61
C ILE A 35 24.27 5.58 -4.48
N GLU A 36 23.79 5.79 -5.71
CA GLU A 36 24.16 6.87 -6.60
C GLU A 36 22.91 7.56 -7.14
N ASP A 37 22.83 8.88 -7.04
CA ASP A 37 21.71 9.70 -7.56
C ASP A 37 20.31 9.20 -7.17
N GLY A 38 20.18 8.60 -5.98
CA GLY A 38 18.90 8.09 -5.48
C GLY A 38 18.56 6.65 -5.90
N TRP A 39 19.46 5.97 -6.59
CA TRP A 39 19.31 4.60 -7.06
C TRP A 39 20.33 3.66 -6.43
N VAL A 40 20.00 2.40 -6.31
CA VAL A 40 20.95 1.34 -5.91
C VAL A 40 21.91 1.10 -7.07
N ALA A 41 23.17 1.47 -6.88
CA ALA A 41 24.21 1.26 -7.91
C ALA A 41 24.89 -0.10 -7.77
N TRP A 42 25.08 -0.57 -6.53
CA TRP A 42 25.71 -1.85 -6.25
C TRP A 42 25.22 -2.43 -4.91
N VAL A 43 25.22 -3.76 -4.82
CA VAL A 43 24.89 -4.51 -3.61
C VAL A 43 25.65 -5.83 -3.57
N GLY A 44 26.15 -6.22 -2.40
CA GLY A 44 26.88 -7.48 -2.25
C GLY A 44 27.54 -7.64 -0.87
N PRO A 45 28.39 -8.68 -0.72
CA PRO A 45 29.21 -8.84 0.49
C PRO A 45 30.12 -7.64 0.70
N ARG A 46 30.29 -7.20 1.96
CA ARG A 46 31.08 -6.02 2.31
C ARG A 46 32.51 -6.05 1.78
N THR A 47 33.11 -7.24 1.70
CA THR A 47 34.49 -7.42 1.18
C THR A 47 34.64 -7.08 -0.31
N GLY A 48 33.56 -7.04 -1.06
CA GLY A 48 33.52 -6.70 -2.49
C GLY A 48 33.04 -5.27 -2.76
N ALA A 49 32.78 -4.47 -1.70
CA ALA A 49 32.21 -3.14 -1.87
C ALA A 49 33.16 -2.20 -2.63
N PRO A 50 32.68 -1.47 -3.66
CA PRO A 50 33.46 -0.45 -4.34
C PRO A 50 33.68 0.77 -3.43
N GLU A 51 34.69 1.59 -3.78
CA GLU A 51 34.87 2.90 -3.14
C GLU A 51 33.70 3.84 -3.47
N ALA A 52 33.35 4.72 -2.53
CA ALA A 52 32.33 5.73 -2.69
C ALA A 52 32.76 7.07 -2.05
N ASP A 53 32.13 8.16 -2.46
CA ASP A 53 32.46 9.50 -1.97
C ASP A 53 32.18 9.66 -0.46
N ARG A 54 31.20 8.92 0.06
CA ARG A 54 30.80 8.88 1.46
C ARG A 54 30.60 7.47 1.93
N SER A 55 30.83 7.23 3.22
CA SER A 55 30.55 5.95 3.86
C SER A 55 29.76 6.14 5.14
N VAL A 56 28.78 5.29 5.36
CA VAL A 56 27.93 5.25 6.56
C VAL A 56 27.95 3.84 7.11
N ASP A 57 28.38 3.69 8.36
CA ASP A 57 28.30 2.40 9.08
C ASP A 57 26.94 2.28 9.78
N LEU A 58 26.24 1.18 9.53
CA LEU A 58 24.92 0.88 10.12
C LEU A 58 25.01 0.04 11.41
N GLY A 59 26.23 -0.26 11.88
CA GLY A 59 26.47 -0.85 13.21
C GLY A 59 25.88 -2.25 13.41
N GLY A 60 25.86 -3.07 12.37
CA GLY A 60 25.33 -4.45 12.45
C GLY A 60 23.79 -4.55 12.37
N ARG A 61 23.14 -3.55 11.82
CA ARG A 61 21.67 -3.55 11.62
C ARG A 61 21.26 -4.28 10.36
N ALA A 62 20.03 -4.80 10.36
CA ALA A 62 19.40 -5.33 9.15
C ALA A 62 18.86 -4.21 8.28
N VAL A 63 18.96 -4.40 6.96
CA VAL A 63 18.43 -3.48 5.95
C VAL A 63 17.46 -4.22 5.04
N LEU A 64 16.27 -3.67 4.88
CA LEU A 64 15.20 -4.16 4.00
C LEU A 64 14.87 -3.10 2.95
N PRO A 65 14.23 -3.49 1.82
CA PRO A 65 13.51 -2.52 1.00
C PRO A 65 12.50 -1.78 1.87
N GLY A 66 12.30 -0.50 1.63
CA GLY A 66 11.22 0.26 2.26
C GLY A 66 9.87 -0.38 1.98
N TRP A 67 8.96 -0.34 2.96
CA TRP A 67 7.62 -0.86 2.79
C TRP A 67 6.89 -0.16 1.64
N VAL A 68 6.11 -0.94 0.89
CA VAL A 68 5.22 -0.46 -0.15
C VAL A 68 3.78 -0.68 0.32
N ASP A 69 3.17 0.36 0.85
CA ASP A 69 1.79 0.33 1.33
C ASP A 69 0.82 0.66 0.19
N SER A 70 0.29 -0.38 -0.42
CA SER A 70 -0.50 -0.29 -1.64
C SER A 70 -1.96 0.08 -1.42
N HIS A 71 -2.45 0.17 -0.16
CA HIS A 71 -3.87 0.39 0.11
C HIS A 71 -4.10 1.20 1.38
N THR A 72 -4.40 2.51 1.20
CA THR A 72 -4.79 3.42 2.28
C THR A 72 -5.86 4.41 1.82
N GLN A 73 -6.50 5.12 2.77
CA GLN A 73 -7.45 6.19 2.48
C GLN A 73 -7.34 7.28 3.56
N VAL A 74 -6.26 8.06 3.48
CA VAL A 74 -5.84 8.99 4.56
C VAL A 74 -6.22 10.46 4.32
N VAL A 75 -6.84 10.78 3.18
CA VAL A 75 -7.31 12.15 2.90
C VAL A 75 -8.73 12.30 3.41
N HIS A 76 -8.87 12.74 4.64
CA HIS A 76 -10.16 12.95 5.31
C HIS A 76 -10.08 14.10 6.31
N GLY A 77 -11.23 14.72 6.62
CA GLY A 77 -11.34 15.88 7.48
C GLY A 77 -11.51 15.59 8.97
N LEU A 78 -11.47 14.33 9.37
CA LEU A 78 -11.58 13.99 10.80
C LEU A 78 -10.27 14.31 11.53
N ASP A 79 -10.40 14.93 12.71
CA ASP A 79 -9.27 15.07 13.62
C ASP A 79 -8.93 13.67 14.19
N PRO A 80 -7.65 13.25 14.21
CA PRO A 80 -7.22 11.97 14.79
C PRO A 80 -7.30 11.98 16.33
N GLY A 81 -8.39 12.46 16.88
CA GLY A 81 -8.69 12.43 18.30
C GLY A 81 -9.10 11.04 18.78
N TRP A 82 -8.96 10.80 20.09
CA TRP A 82 -9.47 9.60 20.76
C TRP A 82 -11.00 9.67 20.84
N GLY A 83 -11.70 8.99 19.94
CA GLY A 83 -13.15 8.89 19.91
C GLY A 83 -13.58 7.51 19.38
N PRO A 84 -14.88 7.20 19.46
CA PRO A 84 -15.41 6.01 18.78
C PRO A 84 -15.08 6.09 17.29
N GLN A 85 -14.85 4.93 16.69
CA GLN A 85 -14.54 4.82 15.26
C GLN A 85 -15.68 5.45 14.44
N PRO A 86 -15.39 6.45 13.59
CA PRO A 86 -16.41 7.13 12.81
C PRO A 86 -16.95 6.22 11.71
N ASP A 87 -18.17 6.47 11.27
CA ASP A 87 -18.72 5.86 10.07
C ASP A 87 -18.33 6.64 8.81
N ALA A 88 -18.59 6.06 7.65
CA ALA A 88 -18.26 6.67 6.37
C ALA A 88 -19.06 7.97 6.14
N PRO A 89 -20.38 8.07 6.39
CA PRO A 89 -21.13 9.33 6.24
C PRO A 89 -20.59 10.47 7.10
N SER A 90 -20.25 10.23 8.37
CA SER A 90 -19.66 11.23 9.26
C SER A 90 -18.29 11.70 8.74
N THR A 91 -17.50 10.78 8.19
CA THR A 91 -16.20 11.09 7.58
C THR A 91 -16.36 11.97 6.33
N VAL A 92 -17.35 11.68 5.49
CA VAL A 92 -17.70 12.52 4.34
C VAL A 92 -18.09 13.92 4.76
N ALA A 93 -18.99 14.05 5.72
CA ALA A 93 -19.43 15.36 6.24
C ALA A 93 -18.25 16.18 6.78
N ALA A 94 -17.39 15.58 7.60
CA ALA A 94 -16.20 16.23 8.13
C ALA A 94 -15.21 16.65 7.02
N THR A 95 -15.03 15.81 6.00
CA THR A 95 -14.10 16.08 4.90
C THR A 95 -14.59 17.25 4.03
N ARG A 96 -15.89 17.34 3.77
CA ARG A 96 -16.48 18.48 3.03
C ARG A 96 -16.43 19.79 3.84
N ALA A 97 -16.50 19.72 5.17
CA ALA A 97 -16.55 20.88 6.05
C ALA A 97 -15.18 21.50 6.35
N VAL A 98 -14.09 20.72 6.33
CA VAL A 98 -12.75 21.21 6.69
C VAL A 98 -12.14 22.02 5.55
N ASP A 99 -11.32 23.05 5.88
CA ASP A 99 -10.58 23.84 4.90
C ASP A 99 -9.38 23.08 4.28
N ASP A 100 -8.90 23.58 3.13
CA ASP A 100 -7.82 22.92 2.36
C ASP A 100 -6.50 22.87 3.12
N ALA A 101 -6.18 23.89 3.90
CA ALA A 101 -4.93 23.94 4.66
C ALA A 101 -4.90 22.89 5.76
N THR A 102 -6.02 22.72 6.46
CA THR A 102 -6.21 21.70 7.49
C THR A 102 -6.17 20.31 6.89
N LEU A 103 -6.90 20.06 5.79
CA LEU A 103 -6.91 18.79 5.08
C LEU A 103 -5.49 18.37 4.63
N LEU A 104 -4.74 19.31 4.04
CA LEU A 104 -3.36 19.08 3.61
C LEU A 104 -2.43 18.81 4.80
N ALA A 105 -2.57 19.58 5.89
CA ALA A 105 -1.75 19.37 7.08
C ALA A 105 -1.97 17.98 7.71
N GLN A 106 -3.22 17.49 7.73
CA GLN A 106 -3.55 16.15 8.20
C GLN A 106 -2.96 15.06 7.31
N ALA A 107 -3.13 15.18 5.98
CA ALA A 107 -2.57 14.22 5.01
C ALA A 107 -1.02 14.17 5.10
N ARG A 108 -0.35 15.32 5.22
CA ARG A 108 1.11 15.40 5.39
C ARG A 108 1.57 14.76 6.69
N ARG A 109 0.88 14.99 7.81
CA ARG A 109 1.21 14.34 9.08
C ARG A 109 1.13 12.82 8.98
N GLN A 110 0.08 12.32 8.33
CA GLN A 110 -0.08 10.88 8.15
C GLN A 110 1.00 10.31 7.23
N ARG A 111 1.29 10.96 6.11
CA ARG A 111 2.39 10.56 5.21
C ARG A 111 3.75 10.56 5.90
N ALA A 112 4.03 11.54 6.75
CA ALA A 112 5.25 11.61 7.55
C ALA A 112 5.34 10.44 8.55
N ARG A 113 4.25 10.09 9.23
CA ARG A 113 4.20 8.91 10.12
C ARG A 113 4.50 7.61 9.37
N MET A 114 3.93 7.44 8.18
CA MET A 114 4.20 6.29 7.32
C MET A 114 5.68 6.23 6.95
N LEU A 115 6.27 7.35 6.52
CA LEU A 115 7.70 7.44 6.21
C LEU A 115 8.57 7.06 7.40
N LEU A 116 8.34 7.65 8.57
CA LEU A 116 9.08 7.34 9.79
C LEU A 116 8.92 5.88 10.24
N GLY A 117 7.82 5.22 9.86
CA GLY A 117 7.58 3.80 10.08
C GLY A 117 8.18 2.87 9.03
N GLY A 118 8.95 3.39 8.06
CA GLY A 118 9.59 2.59 7.02
C GLY A 118 8.83 2.50 5.70
N THR A 119 7.64 3.10 5.58
CA THR A 119 6.85 3.08 4.33
C THR A 119 7.34 4.15 3.37
N THR A 120 8.19 3.78 2.42
CA THR A 120 8.80 4.70 1.46
C THR A 120 7.94 4.94 0.22
N CYS A 121 7.16 3.95 -0.19
CA CYS A 121 6.18 4.06 -1.26
C CYS A 121 4.77 3.83 -0.70
N ALA A 122 3.85 4.76 -0.96
CA ALA A 122 2.49 4.68 -0.43
C ALA A 122 1.45 5.11 -1.46
N ALA A 123 0.39 4.31 -1.57
CA ALA A 123 -0.81 4.65 -2.30
C ALA A 123 -1.91 5.16 -1.36
N THR A 124 -2.73 6.10 -1.82
CA THR A 124 -3.95 6.49 -1.13
C THR A 124 -5.11 6.62 -2.10
N ALA A 125 -6.32 6.40 -1.60
CA ALA A 125 -7.54 6.65 -2.36
C ALA A 125 -8.21 7.96 -1.90
N THR A 126 -8.94 8.60 -2.80
CA THR A 126 -9.95 9.61 -2.50
C THR A 126 -11.19 8.94 -1.90
N GLY A 127 -12.38 9.55 -1.97
CA GLY A 127 -13.65 8.86 -1.67
C GLY A 127 -14.37 9.38 -0.43
N PHE A 128 -13.83 10.35 0.28
CA PHE A 128 -14.58 11.02 1.34
C PHE A 128 -15.11 12.39 0.93
N GLY A 129 -15.02 12.74 -0.36
CA GLY A 129 -15.65 13.92 -0.94
C GLY A 129 -17.01 13.62 -1.54
N LEU A 130 -17.08 12.64 -2.43
CA LEU A 130 -18.24 12.14 -3.16
C LEU A 130 -18.97 13.21 -3.99
N THR A 131 -18.24 14.26 -4.36
CA THR A 131 -18.65 15.28 -5.35
C THR A 131 -17.47 15.53 -6.30
N ALA A 132 -17.74 16.08 -7.48
CA ALA A 132 -16.67 16.40 -8.44
C ALA A 132 -15.63 17.38 -7.85
N VAL A 133 -16.08 18.37 -7.08
CA VAL A 133 -15.22 19.38 -6.45
C VAL A 133 -14.37 18.76 -5.34
N ASP A 134 -15.00 17.99 -4.44
CA ASP A 134 -14.30 17.44 -3.26
C ASP A 134 -13.38 16.28 -3.62
N GLU A 135 -13.74 15.44 -4.61
CA GLU A 135 -12.85 14.38 -5.09
C GLU A 135 -11.59 14.95 -5.77
N ARG A 136 -11.75 16.01 -6.60
CA ARG A 136 -10.60 16.75 -7.13
C ARG A 136 -9.72 17.33 -6.02
N ARG A 137 -10.34 17.95 -5.03
CA ARG A 137 -9.67 18.52 -3.85
C ARG A 137 -8.88 17.43 -3.10
N ALA A 138 -9.49 16.28 -2.87
CA ALA A 138 -8.83 15.14 -2.21
C ALA A 138 -7.64 14.61 -3.03
N ALA A 139 -7.77 14.46 -4.35
CA ALA A 139 -6.69 14.03 -5.23
C ALA A 139 -5.50 15.01 -5.21
N LEU A 140 -5.76 16.30 -5.33
CA LEU A 140 -4.72 17.34 -5.26
C LEU A 140 -4.04 17.39 -3.89
N THR A 141 -4.80 17.19 -2.81
CA THR A 141 -4.27 17.10 -1.44
C THR A 141 -3.37 15.90 -1.27
N ALA A 142 -3.74 14.73 -1.79
CA ALA A 142 -2.91 13.53 -1.77
C ALA A 142 -1.57 13.75 -2.50
N ALA A 143 -1.61 14.34 -3.68
CA ALA A 143 -0.42 14.69 -4.46
C ALA A 143 0.50 15.67 -3.70
N ALA A 144 -0.07 16.74 -3.15
CA ALA A 144 0.66 17.74 -2.37
C ALA A 144 1.19 17.20 -1.03
N ALA A 145 0.61 16.13 -0.49
CA ALA A 145 1.10 15.44 0.68
C ALA A 145 2.23 14.43 0.38
N GLY A 146 2.53 14.16 -0.90
CA GLY A 146 3.64 13.32 -1.34
C GLY A 146 3.33 11.83 -1.37
N PHE A 147 2.07 11.43 -1.64
CA PHE A 147 1.72 10.06 -1.97
C PHE A 147 2.22 9.71 -3.37
N ASP A 148 2.72 8.48 -3.51
CA ASP A 148 3.33 8.00 -4.76
C ASP A 148 2.28 7.61 -5.81
N GLU A 149 1.16 7.05 -5.35
CA GLU A 149 0.06 6.59 -6.19
C GLU A 149 -1.27 7.06 -5.61
N ILE A 150 -2.17 7.57 -6.47
CA ILE A 150 -3.47 8.10 -6.06
C ILE A 150 -4.57 7.41 -6.86
N ALA A 151 -5.56 6.86 -6.14
CA ALA A 151 -6.73 6.22 -6.72
C ALA A 151 -7.97 7.11 -6.54
N PHE A 152 -8.76 7.25 -7.59
CA PHE A 152 -10.10 7.79 -7.51
C PHE A 152 -11.05 6.72 -7.00
N LEU A 153 -11.69 6.95 -5.86
CA LEU A 153 -12.65 6.07 -5.20
C LEU A 153 -14.00 6.76 -4.98
N GLY A 154 -14.57 7.34 -6.03
CA GLY A 154 -15.90 7.93 -5.97
C GLY A 154 -17.05 6.92 -5.81
N ALA A 155 -16.74 5.63 -5.84
CA ALA A 155 -17.71 4.54 -5.95
C ALA A 155 -17.61 3.53 -4.80
N HIS A 156 -17.49 3.99 -3.54
CA HIS A 156 -17.49 3.09 -2.38
C HIS A 156 -18.76 3.17 -1.53
N LEU A 157 -19.56 4.21 -1.73
CA LEU A 157 -20.90 4.35 -1.17
C LEU A 157 -21.71 5.33 -2.02
N VAL A 158 -23.02 5.26 -1.94
CA VAL A 158 -23.94 6.26 -2.49
C VAL A 158 -24.22 7.28 -1.39
N PRO A 159 -23.88 8.58 -1.55
CA PRO A 159 -24.14 9.58 -0.53
C PRO A 159 -25.64 9.81 -0.33
N GLU A 160 -26.01 10.34 0.85
CA GLU A 160 -27.41 10.50 1.25
C GLU A 160 -28.25 11.30 0.24
N GLU A 161 -27.67 12.33 -0.33
CA GLU A 161 -28.33 13.21 -1.32
C GLU A 161 -28.65 12.48 -2.65
N ASN A 162 -28.03 11.32 -2.90
CA ASN A 162 -28.26 10.51 -4.11
C ASN A 162 -28.96 9.17 -3.83
N ARG A 163 -29.44 8.96 -2.60
CA ARG A 163 -30.02 7.67 -2.17
C ARG A 163 -31.22 7.23 -3.01
N GLU A 164 -32.03 8.17 -3.47
CA GLU A 164 -33.21 7.93 -4.29
C GLU A 164 -32.88 7.61 -5.77
N ASP A 165 -31.64 7.94 -6.21
CA ASP A 165 -31.19 7.71 -7.58
C ASP A 165 -29.73 7.22 -7.61
N PRO A 166 -29.46 5.98 -7.19
CA PRO A 166 -28.11 5.40 -7.19
C PRO A 166 -27.48 5.31 -8.58
N ASP A 167 -28.28 5.06 -9.63
CA ASP A 167 -27.78 5.00 -11.01
C ASP A 167 -27.38 6.37 -11.54
N GLY A 168 -28.15 7.42 -11.21
CA GLY A 168 -27.76 8.80 -11.50
C GLY A 168 -26.47 9.18 -10.78
N TYR A 169 -26.24 8.68 -9.55
CA TYR A 169 -24.95 8.84 -8.88
C TYR A 169 -23.81 8.14 -9.63
N VAL A 170 -24.02 6.92 -10.10
CA VAL A 170 -23.02 6.21 -10.92
C VAL A 170 -22.70 7.00 -12.21
N ASP A 171 -23.68 7.66 -12.82
CA ASP A 171 -23.46 8.53 -13.97
C ASP A 171 -22.59 9.74 -13.60
N LEU A 172 -22.79 10.34 -12.41
CA LEU A 172 -21.92 11.42 -11.90
C LEU A 172 -20.48 10.92 -11.69
N VAL A 173 -20.31 9.72 -11.11
CA VAL A 173 -18.99 9.11 -10.90
C VAL A 173 -18.31 8.85 -12.25
N CYS A 174 -19.01 8.25 -13.22
CA CYS A 174 -18.45 7.89 -14.54
C CYS A 174 -18.15 9.07 -15.45
N GLY A 175 -18.72 10.22 -15.20
CA GLY A 175 -18.57 11.44 -15.99
C GLY A 175 -17.96 12.59 -15.18
N PRO A 176 -18.76 13.52 -14.63
CA PRO A 176 -18.26 14.76 -14.02
C PRO A 176 -17.21 14.57 -12.91
N MET A 177 -17.34 13.53 -12.07
CA MET A 177 -16.38 13.31 -11.00
C MET A 177 -15.05 12.79 -11.55
N LEU A 178 -15.10 11.80 -12.45
CA LEU A 178 -13.92 11.25 -13.09
C LEU A 178 -13.21 12.28 -13.98
N ASP A 179 -13.96 13.17 -14.64
CA ASP A 179 -13.41 14.29 -15.40
C ASP A 179 -12.69 15.30 -14.49
N ALA A 180 -13.23 15.56 -13.31
CA ALA A 180 -12.66 16.51 -12.36
C ALA A 180 -11.30 16.07 -11.81
N VAL A 181 -11.04 14.75 -11.69
CA VAL A 181 -9.78 14.19 -11.18
C VAL A 181 -8.79 13.83 -12.30
N ASP A 182 -9.15 14.04 -13.56
CA ASP A 182 -8.30 13.70 -14.70
C ASP A 182 -6.91 14.34 -14.60
N GLY A 183 -5.86 13.58 -14.90
CA GLY A 183 -4.47 13.99 -14.75
C GLY A 183 -3.97 14.10 -13.30
N SER A 184 -4.84 13.89 -12.28
CA SER A 184 -4.47 13.95 -10.86
C SER A 184 -4.42 12.58 -10.19
N VAL A 185 -4.94 11.55 -10.84
CA VAL A 185 -4.98 10.16 -10.34
C VAL A 185 -4.44 9.20 -11.39
N GLY A 186 -3.81 8.12 -10.95
CA GLY A 186 -3.34 7.04 -11.85
C GLY A 186 -4.28 5.83 -11.88
N TRP A 187 -5.23 5.78 -10.97
CA TRP A 187 -6.07 4.61 -10.74
C TRP A 187 -7.53 4.97 -10.54
N VAL A 188 -8.42 4.05 -10.93
CA VAL A 188 -9.82 4.01 -10.50
C VAL A 188 -10.01 2.80 -9.59
N ASP A 189 -10.63 3.01 -8.44
CA ASP A 189 -10.92 2.00 -7.42
C ASP A 189 -12.44 1.94 -7.19
N VAL A 190 -12.96 0.76 -6.93
CA VAL A 190 -14.38 0.56 -6.60
C VAL A 190 -14.51 -0.39 -5.42
N CYS A 191 -15.55 -0.19 -4.63
CA CYS A 191 -15.99 -1.13 -3.61
C CYS A 191 -17.17 -1.93 -4.18
N CYS A 192 -16.96 -3.22 -4.40
CA CYS A 192 -17.99 -4.12 -4.94
C CYS A 192 -18.56 -4.98 -3.84
N GLY A 193 -19.87 -4.86 -3.59
CA GLY A 193 -20.60 -5.64 -2.61
C GLY A 193 -21.09 -4.85 -1.39
N GLY A 194 -21.80 -5.51 -0.49
CA GLY A 194 -22.32 -4.90 0.74
C GLY A 194 -23.33 -3.79 0.47
N THR A 195 -23.12 -2.64 1.08
CA THR A 195 -23.95 -1.43 0.90
C THR A 195 -23.40 -0.47 -0.16
N ALA A 196 -22.31 -0.86 -0.84
CA ALA A 196 -21.68 -0.10 -1.92
C ALA A 196 -22.42 -0.32 -3.24
N LEU A 197 -21.71 -0.27 -4.36
CA LEU A 197 -22.28 -0.51 -5.68
C LEU A 197 -22.41 -2.00 -5.96
N ASP A 198 -23.42 -2.38 -6.74
CA ASP A 198 -23.51 -3.73 -7.28
C ASP A 198 -22.43 -4.00 -8.35
N GLU A 199 -22.34 -5.25 -8.81
CA GLU A 199 -21.32 -5.65 -9.80
C GLU A 199 -21.49 -4.88 -11.13
N ALA A 200 -22.72 -4.67 -11.62
CA ALA A 200 -22.97 -3.98 -12.87
C ALA A 200 -22.56 -2.50 -12.80
N GLN A 201 -22.91 -1.84 -11.71
CA GLN A 201 -22.52 -0.46 -11.43
C GLN A 201 -21.01 -0.32 -11.29
N SER A 202 -20.38 -1.23 -10.54
CA SER A 202 -18.92 -1.27 -10.36
C SER A 202 -18.19 -1.46 -11.69
N ARG A 203 -18.68 -2.37 -12.56
CA ARG A 203 -18.14 -2.56 -13.92
C ARG A 203 -18.26 -1.30 -14.78
N ARG A 204 -19.37 -0.53 -14.67
CA ARG A 204 -19.54 0.76 -15.37
C ARG A 204 -18.46 1.76 -14.97
N VAL A 205 -18.18 1.90 -13.68
CA VAL A 205 -17.17 2.83 -13.16
C VAL A 205 -15.77 2.42 -13.60
N LEU A 206 -15.41 1.13 -13.47
CA LEU A 206 -14.10 0.63 -13.92
C LEU A 206 -13.92 0.80 -15.43
N ALA A 207 -14.95 0.52 -16.23
CA ALA A 207 -14.90 0.75 -17.68
C ALA A 207 -14.76 2.22 -18.04
N ALA A 208 -15.33 3.14 -17.26
CA ALA A 208 -15.14 4.58 -17.44
C ALA A 208 -13.70 4.99 -17.16
N GLY A 209 -13.10 4.52 -16.07
CA GLY A 209 -11.69 4.74 -15.75
C GLY A 209 -10.74 4.18 -16.80
N LEU A 210 -11.00 2.95 -17.27
CA LEU A 210 -10.21 2.33 -18.31
C LEU A 210 -10.20 3.14 -19.62
N ARG A 211 -11.34 3.72 -20.02
CA ARG A 211 -11.40 4.62 -21.20
C ARG A 211 -10.54 5.87 -21.05
N LYS A 212 -10.26 6.30 -19.83
CA LYS A 212 -9.33 7.40 -19.51
C LYS A 212 -7.87 6.95 -19.34
N GLY A 213 -7.58 5.67 -19.55
CA GLY A 213 -6.24 5.11 -19.39
C GLY A 213 -5.81 4.89 -17.95
N LEU A 214 -6.74 4.91 -16.98
CA LEU A 214 -6.45 4.64 -15.57
C LEU A 214 -6.26 3.14 -15.32
N GLY A 215 -5.37 2.81 -14.40
CA GLY A 215 -5.26 1.48 -13.84
C GLY A 215 -6.48 1.11 -12.99
N LEU A 216 -6.81 -0.19 -12.90
CA LEU A 216 -7.98 -0.67 -12.18
C LEU A 216 -7.60 -1.30 -10.84
N ARG A 217 -8.40 -1.03 -9.81
CA ARG A 217 -8.32 -1.65 -8.48
C ARG A 217 -9.73 -1.96 -8.00
N VAL A 218 -9.87 -2.99 -7.18
CA VAL A 218 -11.17 -3.45 -6.65
C VAL A 218 -11.04 -3.72 -5.15
N ARG A 219 -12.05 -3.35 -4.39
CA ARG A 219 -12.26 -3.79 -3.01
C ARG A 219 -13.36 -4.84 -3.01
N ALA A 220 -13.01 -6.07 -2.64
CA ALA A 220 -13.93 -7.20 -2.60
C ALA A 220 -14.44 -7.37 -1.17
N ASP A 221 -15.52 -6.64 -0.84
CA ASP A 221 -16.08 -6.64 0.51
C ASP A 221 -17.16 -7.73 0.70
N PRO A 222 -17.26 -8.30 1.91
CA PRO A 222 -18.38 -9.17 2.27
C PRO A 222 -19.75 -8.48 2.07
N PRO A 223 -20.86 -9.21 1.83
CA PRO A 223 -20.98 -10.67 2.03
C PRO A 223 -20.59 -11.54 0.83
N ASP A 224 -20.38 -11.00 -0.36
CA ASP A 224 -20.00 -11.76 -1.56
C ASP A 224 -18.70 -11.19 -2.17
N PRO A 225 -17.54 -11.49 -1.59
CA PRO A 225 -16.25 -11.04 -2.12
C PRO A 225 -15.95 -11.65 -3.51
N GLY A 226 -16.55 -12.81 -3.83
CA GLY A 226 -16.34 -13.50 -5.09
C GLY A 226 -16.75 -12.68 -6.33
N ALA A 227 -17.80 -11.87 -6.25
CA ALA A 227 -18.18 -10.96 -7.33
C ALA A 227 -17.08 -9.95 -7.63
N GLY A 228 -16.51 -9.33 -6.58
CA GLY A 228 -15.38 -8.40 -6.70
C GLY A 228 -14.13 -9.06 -7.26
N VAL A 229 -13.80 -10.29 -6.81
CA VAL A 229 -12.65 -11.06 -7.30
C VAL A 229 -12.80 -11.39 -8.78
N ARG A 230 -13.94 -11.96 -9.19
CA ARG A 230 -14.21 -12.29 -10.60
C ARG A 230 -14.10 -11.05 -11.48
N MET A 231 -14.72 -9.95 -11.08
CA MET A 231 -14.67 -8.70 -11.81
C MET A 231 -13.23 -8.16 -11.93
N ALA A 232 -12.43 -8.21 -10.85
CA ALA A 232 -11.04 -7.78 -10.85
C ALA A 232 -10.20 -8.61 -11.85
N VAL A 233 -10.34 -9.93 -11.83
CA VAL A 233 -9.64 -10.85 -12.73
C VAL A 233 -10.08 -10.65 -14.18
N ASP A 234 -11.39 -10.60 -14.45
CA ASP A 234 -11.94 -10.42 -15.80
C ASP A 234 -11.46 -9.12 -16.47
N LEU A 235 -11.33 -8.05 -15.69
CA LEU A 235 -10.93 -6.74 -16.20
C LEU A 235 -9.42 -6.50 -16.13
N GLY A 236 -8.63 -7.45 -15.64
CA GLY A 236 -7.18 -7.33 -15.50
C GLY A 236 -6.78 -6.23 -14.50
N ALA A 237 -7.54 -6.06 -13.41
CA ALA A 237 -7.20 -5.14 -12.35
C ALA A 237 -5.82 -5.45 -11.76
N ALA A 238 -5.08 -4.42 -11.36
CA ALA A 238 -3.76 -4.60 -10.77
C ALA A 238 -3.84 -5.32 -9.43
N ALA A 239 -4.86 -5.01 -8.64
CA ALA A 239 -5.05 -5.61 -7.32
C ALA A 239 -6.53 -5.72 -6.95
N VAL A 240 -6.83 -6.70 -6.10
CA VAL A 240 -8.08 -6.80 -5.36
C VAL A 240 -7.75 -6.80 -3.87
N ALA A 241 -8.40 -5.93 -3.08
CA ALA A 241 -8.15 -5.76 -1.66
C ALA A 241 -9.24 -6.40 -0.79
N HIS A 242 -8.96 -6.53 0.50
CA HIS A 242 -9.69 -7.25 1.55
C HIS A 242 -9.54 -8.77 1.44
N CYS A 243 -10.13 -9.42 0.49
CA CYS A 243 -9.98 -10.87 0.24
C CYS A 243 -10.36 -11.78 1.44
N THR A 244 -11.25 -11.31 2.33
CA THR A 244 -11.77 -12.14 3.42
C THR A 244 -12.96 -12.97 2.94
N GLY A 245 -13.08 -14.21 3.41
CA GLY A 245 -14.23 -15.07 3.06
C GLY A 245 -14.22 -15.61 1.62
N LEU A 246 -13.07 -15.67 0.97
CA LEU A 246 -12.93 -16.23 -0.37
C LEU A 246 -13.28 -17.73 -0.41
N SER A 247 -13.98 -18.15 -1.46
CA SER A 247 -14.18 -19.55 -1.79
C SER A 247 -12.93 -20.16 -2.44
N ALA A 248 -12.84 -21.49 -2.52
CA ALA A 248 -11.76 -22.15 -3.24
C ALA A 248 -11.70 -21.73 -4.73
N ALA A 249 -12.85 -21.51 -5.36
CA ALA A 249 -12.90 -21.03 -6.74
C ALA A 249 -12.33 -19.60 -6.90
N ASP A 250 -12.56 -18.73 -5.93
CA ASP A 250 -11.97 -17.36 -5.95
C ASP A 250 -10.45 -17.41 -5.77
N VAL A 251 -9.95 -18.32 -4.92
CA VAL A 251 -8.53 -18.58 -4.75
C VAL A 251 -7.90 -19.07 -6.04
N ASP A 252 -8.52 -20.04 -6.72
CA ASP A 252 -8.02 -20.58 -7.99
C ASP A 252 -8.01 -19.50 -9.09
N GLN A 253 -9.02 -18.64 -9.14
CA GLN A 253 -9.05 -17.52 -10.10
C GLN A 253 -7.92 -16.52 -9.87
N LEU A 254 -7.66 -16.15 -8.63
CA LEU A 254 -6.55 -15.24 -8.29
C LEU A 254 -5.21 -15.89 -8.63
N ALA A 255 -5.02 -17.17 -8.30
CA ALA A 255 -3.80 -17.92 -8.62
C ALA A 255 -3.54 -18.02 -10.13
N GLY A 256 -4.59 -18.12 -10.95
CA GLY A 256 -4.51 -18.16 -12.41
C GLY A 256 -4.40 -16.79 -13.09
N SER A 257 -4.27 -15.70 -12.35
CA SER A 257 -4.31 -14.33 -12.87
C SER A 257 -3.06 -13.51 -12.51
N ALA A 258 -2.94 -12.33 -13.12
CA ALA A 258 -1.94 -11.32 -12.74
C ALA A 258 -2.46 -10.33 -11.68
N THR A 259 -3.68 -10.49 -11.19
CA THR A 259 -4.28 -9.63 -10.18
C THR A 259 -3.72 -9.96 -8.80
N VAL A 260 -3.14 -8.97 -8.14
CA VAL A 260 -2.54 -9.15 -6.81
C VAL A 260 -3.62 -9.16 -5.74
N ALA A 261 -3.61 -10.17 -4.86
CA ALA A 261 -4.46 -10.21 -3.68
C ALA A 261 -3.84 -9.37 -2.55
N THR A 262 -4.43 -8.22 -2.24
CA THR A 262 -3.97 -7.32 -1.18
C THR A 262 -4.68 -7.63 0.13
N LEU A 263 -3.94 -8.14 1.11
CA LEU A 263 -4.46 -8.53 2.42
C LEU A 263 -4.24 -7.41 3.44
N LEU A 264 -5.18 -7.27 4.37
CA LEU A 264 -5.29 -6.15 5.31
C LEU A 264 -5.36 -6.62 6.78
N PRO A 265 -4.35 -7.36 7.30
CA PRO A 265 -4.46 -8.05 8.59
C PRO A 265 -4.76 -7.12 9.78
N ALA A 266 -4.27 -5.88 9.74
CA ALA A 266 -4.52 -4.91 10.81
C ALA A 266 -5.98 -4.41 10.80
N ALA A 267 -6.56 -4.22 9.62
CA ALA A 267 -7.96 -3.84 9.46
C ALA A 267 -8.90 -4.99 9.81
N ASP A 268 -8.59 -6.22 9.42
CA ASP A 268 -9.35 -7.41 9.79
C ASP A 268 -9.41 -7.55 11.31
N LEU A 269 -8.26 -7.41 12.00
CA LEU A 269 -8.20 -7.43 13.45
C LEU A 269 -9.00 -6.29 14.08
N ALA A 270 -8.83 -5.06 13.59
CA ALA A 270 -9.50 -3.87 14.15
C ALA A 270 -11.03 -3.92 13.99
N THR A 271 -11.52 -4.56 12.93
CA THR A 271 -12.95 -4.70 12.65
C THR A 271 -13.55 -6.03 13.11
N GLY A 272 -12.74 -6.90 13.75
CA GLY A 272 -13.18 -8.22 14.21
C GLY A 272 -13.53 -9.20 13.09
N ARG A 273 -12.99 -8.99 11.89
CA ARG A 273 -13.16 -9.90 10.75
C ARG A 273 -12.19 -11.08 10.86
N PRO A 274 -12.53 -12.26 10.34
CA PRO A 274 -11.57 -13.35 10.22
C PRO A 274 -10.44 -12.93 9.27
N PRO A 275 -9.20 -13.40 9.50
CA PRO A 275 -8.09 -13.11 8.61
C PRO A 275 -8.34 -13.68 7.21
N ALA A 276 -7.83 -13.00 6.18
CA ALA A 276 -7.86 -13.49 4.83
C ALA A 276 -7.09 -14.82 4.67
N PRO A 277 -7.48 -15.72 3.74
CA PRO A 277 -6.90 -17.05 3.59
C PRO A 277 -5.52 -17.02 2.88
N ALA A 278 -4.56 -16.30 3.48
CA ALA A 278 -3.25 -16.03 2.89
C ALA A 278 -2.49 -17.31 2.52
N ARG A 279 -2.53 -18.35 3.38
CA ARG A 279 -1.84 -19.61 3.11
C ARG A 279 -2.43 -20.29 1.86
N ALA A 280 -3.77 -20.38 1.77
CA ALA A 280 -4.43 -21.01 0.62
C ALA A 280 -4.11 -20.24 -0.69
N LEU A 281 -4.11 -18.92 -0.66
CA LEU A 281 -3.76 -18.09 -1.81
C LEU A 281 -2.31 -18.34 -2.27
N LEU A 282 -1.35 -18.34 -1.34
CA LEU A 282 0.06 -18.60 -1.67
C LEU A 282 0.29 -20.01 -2.19
N ASP A 283 -0.29 -21.03 -1.55
CA ASP A 283 -0.14 -22.43 -1.95
C ASP A 283 -0.74 -22.69 -3.32
N ALA A 284 -1.78 -21.93 -3.71
CA ALA A 284 -2.35 -21.94 -5.05
C ALA A 284 -1.50 -21.18 -6.09
N GLY A 285 -0.53 -20.37 -5.65
CA GLY A 285 0.35 -19.59 -6.53
C GLY A 285 -0.08 -18.15 -6.77
N ALA A 286 -1.05 -17.62 -6.01
CA ALA A 286 -1.46 -16.21 -6.12
C ALA A 286 -0.35 -15.26 -5.63
N VAL A 287 -0.22 -14.10 -6.27
CA VAL A 287 0.65 -13.03 -5.81
C VAL A 287 -0.04 -12.28 -4.67
N LEU A 288 0.63 -12.16 -3.52
CA LEU A 288 0.11 -11.44 -2.37
C LEU A 288 0.76 -10.08 -2.19
N ALA A 289 -0.03 -9.11 -1.76
CA ALA A 289 0.45 -7.88 -1.14
C ALA A 289 -0.09 -7.76 0.28
N LEU A 290 0.66 -7.08 1.16
CA LEU A 290 0.19 -6.63 2.46
C LEU A 290 0.06 -5.10 2.44
N ALA A 291 -1.01 -4.59 3.04
CA ALA A 291 -1.21 -3.16 3.20
C ALA A 291 -1.84 -2.82 4.55
N SER A 292 -1.72 -1.56 4.96
CA SER A 292 -2.17 -1.12 6.29
C SER A 292 -3.68 -0.91 6.37
N ASP A 293 -4.34 -0.61 5.26
CA ASP A 293 -5.69 -0.06 5.22
C ASP A 293 -5.86 1.12 6.20
N CYS A 294 -4.83 1.97 6.27
CA CYS A 294 -4.89 3.15 7.12
C CYS A 294 -5.99 4.08 6.63
N ASN A 295 -7.10 4.09 7.33
CA ASN A 295 -8.25 4.95 7.07
C ASN A 295 -9.04 5.17 8.37
N PRO A 296 -9.90 6.20 8.45
CA PRO A 296 -10.61 6.53 9.70
C PRO A 296 -11.72 5.54 10.06
N VAL A 297 -12.23 4.79 9.09
CA VAL A 297 -13.45 3.95 9.26
C VAL A 297 -13.11 2.53 9.71
N SER A 298 -11.99 1.95 9.27
CA SER A 298 -11.61 0.56 9.60
C SER A 298 -10.39 0.48 10.52
N CYS A 299 -9.28 1.10 10.13
CA CYS A 299 -8.01 0.97 10.84
C CYS A 299 -7.18 2.26 10.76
N GLY A 300 -7.00 2.94 11.89
CA GLY A 300 -6.17 4.15 11.97
C GLY A 300 -4.66 3.90 12.00
N SER A 301 -4.21 2.64 11.99
CA SER A 301 -2.79 2.28 12.03
C SER A 301 -2.18 2.29 10.64
N SER A 302 -1.02 2.94 10.49
CA SER A 302 -0.17 2.87 9.29
C SER A 302 1.11 2.05 9.51
N SER A 303 1.17 1.25 10.57
CA SER A 303 2.36 0.48 10.91
C SER A 303 2.48 -0.79 10.07
N MET A 304 3.29 -0.74 9.01
CA MET A 304 3.60 -1.93 8.21
C MET A 304 4.38 -2.98 9.00
N ASN A 305 5.17 -2.59 10.02
CA ASN A 305 5.81 -3.55 10.94
C ASN A 305 4.75 -4.40 11.67
N LEU A 306 3.65 -3.78 12.12
CA LEU A 306 2.52 -4.50 12.73
C LEU A 306 1.81 -5.39 11.71
N VAL A 307 1.59 -4.90 10.50
CA VAL A 307 0.94 -5.64 9.41
C VAL A 307 1.72 -6.92 9.08
N VAL A 308 3.06 -6.82 8.95
CA VAL A 308 3.96 -7.98 8.73
C VAL A 308 3.87 -8.97 9.88
N ALA A 309 3.92 -8.50 11.13
CA ALA A 309 3.80 -9.37 12.29
C ALA A 309 2.44 -10.11 12.32
N LEU A 310 1.34 -9.41 12.07
CA LEU A 310 0.00 -10.00 12.03
C LEU A 310 -0.17 -11.00 10.88
N ALA A 311 0.44 -10.73 9.71
CA ALA A 311 0.41 -11.66 8.59
C ALA A 311 1.06 -13.02 8.94
N VAL A 312 2.12 -13.01 9.74
CA VAL A 312 2.74 -14.24 10.24
C VAL A 312 1.89 -14.89 11.32
N LEU A 313 1.42 -14.12 12.30
CA LEU A 313 0.77 -14.67 13.50
C LEU A 313 -0.67 -15.12 13.26
N ALA A 314 -1.40 -14.41 12.41
CA ALA A 314 -2.83 -14.61 12.19
C ALA A 314 -3.16 -15.18 10.81
N CYS A 315 -2.35 -14.90 9.77
CA CYS A 315 -2.64 -15.34 8.41
C CYS A 315 -1.79 -16.55 7.95
N GLY A 316 -0.88 -17.06 8.82
CA GLY A 316 -0.09 -18.26 8.56
C GLY A 316 1.02 -18.09 7.52
N LEU A 317 1.51 -16.86 7.30
CA LEU A 317 2.68 -16.60 6.46
C LEU A 317 3.97 -16.86 7.24
N THR A 318 5.03 -17.27 6.54
CA THR A 318 6.39 -17.21 7.10
C THR A 318 6.88 -15.75 7.15
N PRO A 319 7.87 -15.42 7.99
CA PRO A 319 8.44 -14.07 8.01
C PRO A 319 8.93 -13.60 6.63
N ALA A 320 9.54 -14.49 5.85
CA ALA A 320 10.01 -14.15 4.50
C ALA A 320 8.86 -13.84 3.54
N GLU A 321 7.79 -14.62 3.54
CA GLU A 321 6.59 -14.37 2.72
C GLU A 321 5.91 -13.06 3.09
N ALA A 322 5.83 -12.75 4.41
CA ALA A 322 5.23 -11.49 4.86
C ALA A 322 6.07 -10.26 4.46
N VAL A 323 7.41 -10.34 4.54
CA VAL A 323 8.31 -9.27 4.06
C VAL A 323 8.17 -9.09 2.56
N LEU A 324 8.18 -10.16 1.75
CA LEU A 324 7.95 -10.08 0.31
C LEU A 324 6.61 -9.44 -0.02
N ALA A 325 5.54 -9.86 0.65
CA ALA A 325 4.21 -9.30 0.41
C ALA A 325 4.10 -7.81 0.79
N ALA A 326 4.84 -7.36 1.83
CA ALA A 326 4.86 -5.96 2.27
C ALA A 326 5.81 -5.06 1.44
N THR A 327 6.59 -5.62 0.54
CA THR A 327 7.57 -4.94 -0.30
C THR A 327 7.32 -5.19 -1.78
N ALA A 328 7.88 -6.27 -2.35
CA ALA A 328 7.72 -6.64 -3.76
C ALA A 328 6.25 -6.91 -4.13
N GLY A 329 5.46 -7.51 -3.23
CA GLY A 329 4.03 -7.71 -3.43
C GLY A 329 3.25 -6.39 -3.50
N GLY A 330 3.52 -5.46 -2.58
CA GLY A 330 2.96 -4.10 -2.64
C GLY A 330 3.34 -3.36 -3.92
N ALA A 331 4.60 -3.50 -4.36
CA ALA A 331 5.09 -2.94 -5.61
C ALA A 331 4.35 -3.52 -6.83
N ALA A 332 4.12 -4.83 -6.84
CA ALA A 332 3.33 -5.50 -7.88
C ALA A 332 1.88 -5.00 -7.92
N ALA A 333 1.23 -4.81 -6.75
CA ALA A 333 -0.12 -4.26 -6.64
C ALA A 333 -0.24 -2.82 -7.17
N LEU A 334 0.87 -2.08 -7.20
CA LEU A 334 0.98 -0.72 -7.74
C LEU A 334 1.59 -0.68 -9.15
N ARG A 335 1.97 -1.84 -9.72
CA ARG A 335 2.71 -1.93 -10.99
C ARG A 335 3.96 -1.06 -11.02
N ARG A 336 4.69 -1.00 -9.88
CA ARG A 336 5.91 -0.22 -9.66
C ARG A 336 7.13 -1.13 -9.61
N PRO A 337 7.79 -1.40 -10.76
CA PRO A 337 8.96 -2.28 -10.79
C PRO A 337 10.24 -1.66 -10.22
N ASP A 338 10.23 -0.38 -9.92
CA ASP A 338 11.37 0.39 -9.41
C ASP A 338 11.51 0.37 -7.87
N VAL A 339 10.54 -0.19 -7.14
CA VAL A 339 10.51 -0.24 -5.67
C VAL A 339 10.23 -1.66 -5.16
N GLY A 340 10.36 -1.87 -3.84
CA GLY A 340 10.08 -3.15 -3.21
C GLY A 340 11.21 -4.17 -3.29
N HIS A 341 12.35 -3.81 -3.86
CA HIS A 341 13.59 -4.61 -3.90
C HIS A 341 14.82 -3.68 -3.84
N LEU A 342 16.01 -4.27 -3.62
CA LEU A 342 17.28 -3.55 -3.54
C LEU A 342 18.31 -4.08 -4.57
N ALA A 343 17.85 -4.62 -5.68
CA ALA A 343 18.75 -4.94 -6.80
C ALA A 343 19.32 -3.66 -7.44
N PRO A 344 20.49 -3.71 -8.09
CA PRO A 344 21.00 -2.58 -8.85
C PRO A 344 19.98 -2.05 -9.87
N GLY A 345 19.80 -0.73 -9.91
CA GLY A 345 18.78 -0.06 -10.70
C GLY A 345 17.44 0.17 -9.99
N ALA A 346 17.24 -0.36 -8.77
CA ALA A 346 16.08 -0.03 -7.94
C ALA A 346 16.21 1.39 -7.36
N ARG A 347 15.08 2.02 -7.07
CA ARG A 347 15.03 3.24 -6.26
C ARG A 347 15.61 2.93 -4.87
N ALA A 348 16.54 3.74 -4.41
CA ALA A 348 17.20 3.54 -3.11
C ALA A 348 16.24 3.89 -1.96
N ASP A 349 15.29 3.00 -1.73
CA ASP A 349 14.29 3.03 -0.69
C ASP A 349 14.59 1.96 0.35
N LEU A 350 15.10 2.37 1.51
CA LEU A 350 15.57 1.44 2.52
C LEU A 350 14.88 1.65 3.87
N HIS A 351 14.58 0.54 4.51
CA HIS A 351 14.16 0.46 5.90
C HIS A 351 15.25 -0.22 6.72
N VAL A 352 15.95 0.53 7.56
CA VAL A 352 16.97 0.03 8.47
C VAL A 352 16.32 -0.30 9.80
N LEU A 353 16.45 -1.54 10.25
CA LEU A 353 15.90 -1.99 11.53
C LEU A 353 16.89 -1.74 12.67
N ASP A 354 16.39 -1.39 13.84
CA ASP A 354 17.16 -1.44 15.11
C ASP A 354 17.26 -2.88 15.63
N ALA A 355 17.69 -3.75 14.74
CA ALA A 355 17.87 -5.20 14.99
C ALA A 355 18.80 -5.79 13.93
N PRO A 356 19.47 -6.91 14.20
CA PRO A 356 20.39 -7.53 13.26
C PRO A 356 19.70 -8.41 12.19
N SER A 357 18.41 -8.65 12.29
CA SER A 357 17.66 -9.51 11.36
C SER A 357 16.21 -9.06 11.21
N HIS A 358 15.63 -9.30 10.02
CA HIS A 358 14.20 -9.10 9.74
C HIS A 358 13.28 -9.93 10.65
N LEU A 359 13.77 -11.00 11.24
CA LEU A 359 13.01 -11.84 12.17
C LEU A 359 12.56 -11.08 13.42
N ALA A 360 13.25 -10.00 13.79
CA ALA A 360 12.85 -9.13 14.90
C ALA A 360 11.43 -8.57 14.72
N LEU A 361 10.97 -8.32 13.50
CA LEU A 361 9.61 -7.84 13.21
C LEU A 361 8.53 -8.74 13.78
N VAL A 362 8.79 -10.04 13.85
CA VAL A 362 7.83 -11.04 14.35
C VAL A 362 8.09 -11.36 15.83
N HIS A 363 9.36 -11.34 16.27
CA HIS A 363 9.71 -11.67 17.66
C HIS A 363 9.49 -10.51 18.64
N GLN A 364 9.54 -9.27 18.17
CA GLN A 364 9.44 -8.06 18.99
C GLN A 364 8.22 -7.21 18.57
N ILE A 365 7.05 -7.84 18.53
CA ILE A 365 5.81 -7.23 18.08
C ILE A 365 5.51 -5.95 18.88
N GLY A 366 5.17 -4.86 18.17
CA GLY A 366 4.80 -3.59 18.78
C GLY A 366 5.99 -2.74 19.26
N MET A 367 7.22 -3.25 19.16
CA MET A 367 8.41 -2.44 19.44
C MET A 367 8.72 -1.50 18.27
N PRO A 368 9.23 -0.27 18.54
CA PRO A 368 9.66 0.65 17.49
C PRO A 368 10.98 0.19 16.87
N LEU A 369 10.90 -0.72 15.91
CA LEU A 369 12.09 -1.35 15.29
C LEU A 369 12.68 -0.55 14.12
N THR A 370 12.17 0.62 13.78
CA THR A 370 12.73 1.45 12.71
C THR A 370 13.84 2.35 13.27
N ASP A 371 15.09 2.11 12.86
CA ASP A 371 16.24 2.98 13.20
C ASP A 371 16.33 4.13 12.19
N ARG A 372 16.29 3.82 10.91
CA ARG A 372 16.48 4.79 9.83
C ARG A 372 15.66 4.42 8.61
N VAL A 373 15.23 5.44 7.91
CA VAL A 373 14.57 5.29 6.60
C VAL A 373 15.31 6.12 5.56
N VAL A 374 15.52 5.55 4.40
CA VAL A 374 16.05 6.27 3.24
C VAL A 374 15.00 6.20 2.15
N ARG A 375 14.64 7.33 1.55
CA ARG A 375 13.73 7.38 0.42
C ARG A 375 14.41 8.08 -0.75
N HIS A 376 14.50 7.40 -1.89
CA HIS A 376 15.17 7.90 -3.09
C HIS A 376 16.60 8.39 -2.77
N GLY A 377 17.34 7.60 -1.99
CA GLY A 377 18.71 7.90 -1.58
C GLY A 377 18.87 8.97 -0.50
N VAL A 378 17.79 9.59 -0.05
CA VAL A 378 17.81 10.65 0.96
C VAL A 378 17.32 10.12 2.30
N ALA A 379 18.11 10.33 3.37
CA ALA A 379 17.69 9.97 4.72
C ALA A 379 16.45 10.78 5.14
N VAL A 380 15.43 10.09 5.65
CA VAL A 380 14.24 10.71 6.22
C VAL A 380 14.57 11.17 7.65
N THR A 381 14.31 12.42 7.94
CA THR A 381 14.48 13.00 9.29
C THR A 381 13.10 13.33 9.87
N ALA A 382 12.97 13.18 11.21
CA ALA A 382 11.75 13.54 11.95
C ALA A 382 11.50 15.07 11.95
#